data_ad6d73752d730a668db040f737ce01c0
#
_entry.id   ad6d73752d730a668db040f737ce01c0
#
_cell.length_a   1.000
_cell.length_b   1.000
_cell.length_c   1.000
_cell.angle_alpha   90.00
_cell.angle_beta   90.00
_cell.angle_gamma   90.00
#
_symmetry.space_group_name_H-M   'P 1'
#
loop_
_entity.id
_entity.type
_entity.pdbx_description
1 polymer ?
#
loop_
_entity_poly.entity_id
_entity_poly.type
_entity_poly.pdbx_seq_one_letter_code
_entity_poly.pdbx_strand_id
1 'polypeptide(L)'
;MGIDNLAKYALHFGLGKKTGVEVPNEKAGTLASRDGKKTWTPGLTLQAAIGQGDNSFTPMQIAKYISSIANGGTVVNPTIIKSVLKSDGTEISKEEIKNYTNEKLGIENTDDGITISDESINVDKEGMRMAASESGGTAYNIFKNFNIEVAGKTGSAEAGKDSSGNDLVNAWFVCFAPYENPEVAVVVMIENGGHGNYAAEVARDVLTQYFGMNQTTEVDENLNATPFIE
;
A
#
# COMPACT_ATOMS: atom_id res chain seq x y z
N MET A 1 -19.84 11.81 -4.47
CA MET A 1 -19.89 10.44 -3.91
C MET A 1 -20.19 10.55 -2.41
N GLY A 2 -21.09 9.73 -1.85
CA GLY A 2 -21.36 9.69 -0.40
C GLY A 2 -20.43 8.68 0.30
N ILE A 3 -20.40 8.75 1.65
CA ILE A 3 -19.57 7.86 2.46
C ILE A 3 -19.89 6.38 2.23
N ASP A 4 -21.14 6.04 2.00
CA ASP A 4 -21.57 4.64 1.83
C ASP A 4 -20.94 4.03 0.55
N ASN A 5 -20.89 4.79 -0.55
CA ASN A 5 -20.21 4.36 -1.77
C ASN A 5 -18.69 4.33 -1.58
N LEU A 6 -18.10 5.33 -0.91
CA LEU A 6 -16.68 5.34 -0.61
C LEU A 6 -16.30 4.09 0.19
N ALA A 7 -17.03 3.79 1.26
CA ALA A 7 -16.79 2.62 2.10
C ALA A 7 -16.99 1.30 1.32
N LYS A 8 -18.01 1.23 0.47
CA LYS A 8 -18.28 0.06 -0.38
C LYS A 8 -17.07 -0.31 -1.25
N TYR A 9 -16.53 0.66 -2.00
CA TYR A 9 -15.36 0.42 -2.86
C TYR A 9 -14.08 0.20 -2.07
N ALA A 10 -13.89 0.90 -0.95
CA ALA A 10 -12.76 0.66 -0.07
C ALA A 10 -12.74 -0.77 0.49
N LEU A 11 -13.90 -1.30 0.90
CA LEU A 11 -14.05 -2.69 1.33
C LEU A 11 -13.78 -3.69 0.22
N HIS A 12 -14.19 -3.39 -1.03
CA HIS A 12 -13.89 -4.20 -2.21
C HIS A 12 -12.38 -4.41 -2.38
N PHE A 13 -11.60 -3.33 -2.26
CA PHE A 13 -10.15 -3.39 -2.33
C PHE A 13 -9.47 -3.90 -1.05
N GLY A 14 -10.24 -4.30 -0.03
CA GLY A 14 -9.75 -4.92 1.21
C GLY A 14 -9.36 -3.94 2.32
N LEU A 15 -9.64 -2.65 2.18
CA LEU A 15 -9.43 -1.67 3.26
C LEU A 15 -10.44 -1.91 4.38
N GLY A 16 -10.00 -1.84 5.64
CA GLY A 16 -10.84 -2.11 6.80
C GLY A 16 -11.08 -3.60 7.09
N LYS A 17 -10.37 -4.51 6.41
CA LYS A 17 -10.39 -5.96 6.63
C LYS A 17 -8.96 -6.49 6.75
N LYS A 18 -8.77 -7.64 7.38
CA LYS A 18 -7.51 -8.38 7.31
C LYS A 18 -7.22 -8.75 5.85
N THR A 19 -5.96 -8.65 5.43
CA THR A 19 -5.56 -8.98 4.06
C THR A 19 -5.49 -10.48 3.81
N GLY A 20 -5.30 -11.25 4.87
CA GLY A 20 -5.12 -12.69 4.81
C GLY A 20 -3.67 -13.13 4.60
N VAL A 21 -2.71 -12.21 4.68
CA VAL A 21 -1.29 -12.56 4.68
C VAL A 21 -0.97 -13.40 5.93
N GLU A 22 -0.09 -14.39 5.78
CA GLU A 22 0.18 -15.41 6.80
C GLU A 22 1.12 -14.88 7.90
N VAL A 23 0.72 -13.77 8.54
CA VAL A 23 1.43 -13.20 9.69
C VAL A 23 0.55 -13.20 10.94
N PRO A 24 1.10 -13.48 12.12
CA PRO A 24 0.34 -13.47 13.35
C PRO A 24 -0.12 -12.06 13.70
N ASN A 25 -1.32 -11.97 14.31
CA ASN A 25 -1.89 -10.73 14.85
C ASN A 25 -2.13 -9.61 13.82
N GLU A 26 -2.35 -9.95 12.56
CA GLU A 26 -2.74 -8.95 11.55
C GLU A 26 -3.95 -8.13 12.03
N LYS A 27 -3.88 -6.82 11.85
CA LYS A 27 -4.96 -5.89 12.21
C LYS A 27 -5.85 -5.59 11.01
N ALA A 28 -7.15 -5.50 11.23
CA ALA A 28 -8.11 -5.13 10.20
C ALA A 28 -8.11 -3.63 9.87
N GLY A 29 -7.43 -2.82 10.68
CA GLY A 29 -7.55 -1.37 10.54
C GLY A 29 -8.96 -0.87 10.85
N THR A 30 -9.25 0.35 10.44
CA THR A 30 -10.57 0.99 10.58
C THR A 30 -10.91 1.69 9.28
N LEU A 31 -12.12 1.45 8.78
CA LEU A 31 -12.66 2.15 7.63
C LEU A 31 -13.78 3.09 8.10
N ALA A 32 -13.70 4.35 7.72
CA ALA A 32 -14.72 5.34 8.00
C ALA A 32 -16.05 4.93 7.35
N SER A 33 -17.09 4.77 8.16
CA SER A 33 -18.45 4.41 7.72
C SER A 33 -19.49 5.00 8.66
N ARG A 34 -20.76 4.93 8.26
CA ARG A 34 -21.87 5.30 9.12
C ARG A 34 -22.15 4.27 10.23
N ASP A 35 -21.63 3.05 10.06
CA ASP A 35 -21.91 1.95 10.96
C ASP A 35 -21.40 2.26 12.38
N GLY A 36 -22.25 2.02 13.35
CA GLY A 36 -21.95 2.27 14.77
C GLY A 36 -21.92 3.74 15.19
N LYS A 37 -22.13 4.70 14.28
CA LYS A 37 -22.19 6.13 14.61
C LYS A 37 -23.60 6.64 14.74
N LYS A 38 -23.90 7.30 15.87
CA LYS A 38 -25.21 7.95 16.10
C LYS A 38 -25.46 9.14 15.18
N THR A 39 -24.40 9.83 14.75
CA THR A 39 -24.48 11.02 13.91
C THR A 39 -23.32 11.01 12.89
N TRP A 40 -23.67 11.12 11.62
CA TRP A 40 -22.71 11.29 10.53
C TRP A 40 -22.91 12.66 9.89
N THR A 41 -21.84 13.45 9.71
CA THR A 41 -21.90 14.78 9.13
C THR A 41 -21.22 14.82 7.75
N PRO A 42 -21.56 15.79 6.87
CA PRO A 42 -20.85 16.00 5.62
C PRO A 42 -19.34 16.22 5.82
N GLY A 43 -18.93 16.89 6.90
CA GLY A 43 -17.52 17.11 7.24
C GLY A 43 -16.75 15.80 7.46
N LEU A 44 -17.36 14.80 8.11
CA LEU A 44 -16.75 13.47 8.26
C LEU A 44 -16.57 12.76 6.91
N THR A 45 -17.52 12.95 5.97
CA THR A 45 -17.37 12.43 4.60
C THR A 45 -16.18 13.09 3.88
N LEU A 46 -15.98 14.40 4.03
CA LEU A 46 -14.85 15.10 3.43
C LEU A 46 -13.52 14.63 4.02
N GLN A 47 -13.43 14.46 5.33
CA GLN A 47 -12.25 13.90 5.99
C GLN A 47 -11.95 12.48 5.50
N ALA A 48 -12.97 11.62 5.46
CA ALA A 48 -12.79 10.25 4.97
C ALA A 48 -12.33 10.21 3.50
N ALA A 49 -12.84 11.12 2.65
CA ALA A 49 -12.49 11.18 1.23
C ALA A 49 -11.02 11.55 0.95
N ILE A 50 -10.36 12.23 1.87
CA ILE A 50 -8.93 12.54 1.78
C ILE A 50 -8.05 11.58 2.59
N GLY A 51 -8.63 10.46 3.09
CA GLY A 51 -7.89 9.45 3.86
C GLY A 51 -7.66 9.80 5.33
N GLN A 52 -8.36 10.82 5.84
CA GLN A 52 -8.27 11.29 7.23
C GLN A 52 -9.47 10.83 8.07
N GLY A 53 -9.57 11.35 9.29
CA GLY A 53 -10.67 11.08 10.21
C GLY A 53 -10.58 9.67 10.81
N ASP A 54 -11.65 8.88 10.68
CA ASP A 54 -11.71 7.53 11.24
C ASP A 54 -10.98 6.46 10.42
N ASN A 55 -10.38 6.82 9.29
CA ASN A 55 -9.58 5.90 8.49
C ASN A 55 -8.26 5.56 9.18
N SER A 56 -7.98 4.27 9.34
CA SER A 56 -6.69 3.78 9.85
C SER A 56 -6.37 2.45 9.16
N PHE A 57 -5.38 2.45 8.28
CA PHE A 57 -5.04 1.28 7.47
C PHE A 57 -3.62 0.82 7.74
N THR A 58 -3.41 -0.49 7.66
CA THR A 58 -2.05 -1.05 7.73
C THR A 58 -1.32 -0.88 6.40
N PRO A 59 0.03 -0.79 6.39
CA PRO A 59 0.80 -0.78 5.14
C PRO A 59 0.48 -1.97 4.21
N MET A 60 0.16 -3.14 4.78
CA MET A 60 -0.21 -4.33 4.00
C MET A 60 -1.57 -4.16 3.29
N GLN A 61 -2.55 -3.54 3.94
CA GLN A 61 -3.82 -3.21 3.28
C GLN A 61 -3.62 -2.24 2.10
N ILE A 62 -2.79 -1.23 2.31
CA ILE A 62 -2.45 -0.27 1.24
C ILE A 62 -1.69 -0.98 0.12
N ALA A 63 -0.75 -1.89 0.42
CA ALA A 63 -0.05 -2.66 -0.59
C ALA A 63 -1.01 -3.53 -1.42
N LYS A 64 -1.95 -4.21 -0.77
CA LYS A 64 -3.02 -4.97 -1.45
C LYS A 64 -3.84 -4.09 -2.38
N TYR A 65 -4.28 -2.92 -1.89
CA TYR A 65 -5.07 -1.95 -2.65
C TYR A 65 -4.30 -1.44 -3.89
N ILE A 66 -3.07 -0.97 -3.71
CA ILE A 66 -2.24 -0.44 -4.81
C ILE A 66 -1.88 -1.52 -5.83
N SER A 67 -1.57 -2.74 -5.38
CA SER A 67 -1.33 -3.87 -6.27
C SER A 67 -2.57 -4.22 -7.10
N SER A 68 -3.77 -4.10 -6.51
CA SER A 68 -5.03 -4.34 -7.22
C SER A 68 -5.28 -3.27 -8.30
N ILE A 69 -4.97 -2.00 -8.05
CA ILE A 69 -5.02 -0.94 -9.07
C ILE A 69 -3.98 -1.20 -10.17
N ALA A 70 -2.74 -1.50 -9.78
CA ALA A 70 -1.64 -1.73 -10.72
C ALA A 70 -1.95 -2.84 -11.73
N ASN A 71 -2.62 -3.91 -11.29
CA ASN A 71 -2.95 -5.07 -12.14
C ASN A 71 -4.31 -4.98 -12.84
N GLY A 72 -4.89 -3.79 -12.98
CA GLY A 72 -6.14 -3.59 -13.73
C GLY A 72 -7.41 -3.79 -12.90
N GLY A 73 -7.36 -3.63 -11.58
CA GLY A 73 -8.55 -3.66 -10.71
C GLY A 73 -8.86 -5.03 -10.12
N THR A 74 -8.15 -6.07 -10.51
CA THR A 74 -8.32 -7.39 -9.91
C THR A 74 -7.75 -7.40 -8.49
N VAL A 75 -8.60 -7.71 -7.50
CA VAL A 75 -8.18 -7.75 -6.09
C VAL A 75 -7.19 -8.88 -5.85
N VAL A 76 -6.00 -8.54 -5.39
CA VAL A 76 -4.94 -9.51 -5.05
C VAL A 76 -5.07 -9.99 -3.62
N ASN A 77 -4.67 -11.23 -3.37
CA ASN A 77 -4.54 -11.76 -2.02
C ASN A 77 -3.04 -11.96 -1.74
N PRO A 78 -2.46 -11.16 -0.84
CA PRO A 78 -1.04 -11.26 -0.53
C PRO A 78 -0.72 -12.59 0.16
N THR A 79 0.44 -13.15 -0.14
CA THR A 79 0.99 -14.35 0.51
C THR A 79 2.49 -14.22 0.63
N ILE A 80 3.06 -14.67 1.73
CA ILE A 80 4.51 -14.84 1.94
C ILE A 80 4.93 -16.30 1.77
N ILE A 81 3.97 -17.21 1.58
CA ILE A 81 4.23 -18.63 1.37
C ILE A 81 4.52 -18.88 -0.11
N LYS A 82 5.74 -19.25 -0.42
CA LYS A 82 6.14 -19.62 -1.78
C LYS A 82 5.64 -21.02 -2.15
N SER A 83 5.89 -22.01 -1.28
CA SER A 83 5.47 -23.39 -1.45
C SER A 83 5.47 -24.12 -0.11
N VAL A 84 4.69 -25.19 -0.03
CA VAL A 84 4.67 -26.13 1.11
C VAL A 84 4.86 -27.53 0.56
N LEU A 85 5.79 -28.30 1.17
CA LEU A 85 6.05 -29.67 0.80
C LEU A 85 5.54 -30.62 1.89
N LYS A 86 4.97 -31.73 1.46
CA LYS A 86 4.67 -32.89 2.34
C LYS A 86 5.96 -33.58 2.75
N SER A 87 5.88 -34.47 3.72
CA SER A 87 7.03 -35.28 4.21
C SER A 87 7.65 -36.18 3.13
N ASP A 88 6.88 -36.52 2.09
CA ASP A 88 7.33 -37.30 0.94
C ASP A 88 7.93 -36.43 -0.19
N GLY A 89 8.03 -35.12 0.01
CA GLY A 89 8.54 -34.16 -0.98
C GLY A 89 7.48 -33.67 -1.98
N THR A 90 6.24 -34.14 -1.91
CA THR A 90 5.16 -33.68 -2.80
C THR A 90 4.74 -32.27 -2.44
N GLU A 91 4.64 -31.38 -3.44
CA GLU A 91 4.17 -30.00 -3.24
C GLU A 91 2.65 -29.95 -3.03
N ILE A 92 2.23 -29.21 -2.02
CA ILE A 92 0.81 -28.90 -1.78
C ILE A 92 0.37 -27.80 -2.76
N SER A 93 -0.80 -27.95 -3.34
CA SER A 93 -1.32 -26.96 -4.30
C SER A 93 -1.52 -25.59 -3.64
N LYS A 94 -1.33 -24.51 -4.42
CA LYS A 94 -1.57 -23.13 -3.94
C LYS A 94 -3.01 -22.94 -3.46
N GLU A 95 -3.97 -23.61 -4.10
CA GLU A 95 -5.38 -23.55 -3.71
C GLU A 95 -5.61 -24.22 -2.34
N GLU A 96 -5.02 -25.38 -2.09
CA GLU A 96 -5.10 -26.08 -0.80
C GLU A 96 -4.47 -25.23 0.31
N ILE A 97 -3.29 -24.62 0.06
CA ILE A 97 -2.64 -23.70 0.99
C ILE A 97 -3.55 -22.52 1.29
N LYS A 98 -4.11 -21.88 0.26
CA LYS A 98 -5.01 -20.72 0.40
C LYS A 98 -6.26 -21.07 1.21
N ASN A 99 -6.90 -22.21 0.95
CA ASN A 99 -8.09 -22.64 1.65
C ASN A 99 -7.79 -22.90 3.14
N TYR A 100 -6.70 -23.60 3.42
CA TYR A 100 -6.25 -23.83 4.79
C TYR A 100 -5.94 -22.52 5.53
N THR A 101 -5.22 -21.61 4.89
CA THR A 101 -4.84 -20.32 5.47
C THR A 101 -6.07 -19.46 5.76
N ASN A 102 -6.99 -19.37 4.80
CA ASN A 102 -8.24 -18.61 4.98
C ASN A 102 -9.07 -19.16 6.15
N GLU A 103 -9.21 -20.48 6.24
CA GLU A 103 -9.90 -21.11 7.38
C GLU A 103 -9.24 -20.75 8.71
N LYS A 104 -7.91 -20.87 8.80
CA LYS A 104 -7.16 -20.58 10.04
C LYS A 104 -7.16 -19.12 10.44
N LEU A 105 -7.16 -18.21 9.46
CA LEU A 105 -7.16 -16.76 9.71
C LEU A 105 -8.58 -16.17 9.80
N GLY A 106 -9.62 -16.98 9.56
CA GLY A 106 -11.00 -16.53 9.52
C GLY A 106 -11.26 -15.53 8.39
N ILE A 107 -10.65 -15.74 7.21
CA ILE A 107 -10.84 -14.90 6.04
C ILE A 107 -11.99 -15.45 5.20
N GLU A 108 -13.05 -14.67 5.10
CA GLU A 108 -14.17 -14.99 4.22
C GLU A 108 -13.88 -14.42 2.82
N ASN A 109 -13.79 -15.30 1.82
CA ASN A 109 -13.76 -14.92 0.41
C ASN A 109 -15.19 -14.72 -0.06
N THR A 110 -15.77 -13.56 0.17
CA THR A 110 -17.08 -13.21 -0.39
C THR A 110 -16.85 -12.40 -1.67
N ASP A 111 -17.38 -12.92 -2.78
CA ASP A 111 -17.60 -12.11 -3.98
C ASP A 111 -18.66 -11.06 -3.61
N ASP A 112 -18.28 -9.80 -3.64
CA ASP A 112 -19.17 -8.68 -3.33
C ASP A 112 -19.95 -8.17 -4.55
N GLY A 113 -19.75 -8.83 -5.72
CA GLY A 113 -20.41 -8.49 -6.97
C GLY A 113 -20.01 -7.14 -7.56
N ILE A 114 -18.91 -6.54 -7.07
CA ILE A 114 -18.43 -5.27 -7.59
C ILE A 114 -17.49 -5.53 -8.76
N THR A 115 -17.75 -4.85 -9.87
CA THR A 115 -16.84 -4.77 -11.00
C THR A 115 -16.41 -3.32 -11.19
N ILE A 116 -15.11 -3.11 -11.27
CA ILE A 116 -14.53 -1.80 -11.56
C ILE A 116 -14.28 -1.74 -13.08
N SER A 117 -14.68 -0.66 -13.72
CA SER A 117 -14.43 -0.51 -15.17
C SER A 117 -12.95 -0.22 -15.42
N ASP A 118 -12.44 -0.74 -16.56
CA ASP A 118 -11.07 -0.45 -17.01
C ASP A 118 -10.84 1.05 -17.16
N GLU A 119 -11.85 1.80 -17.59
CA GLU A 119 -11.79 3.26 -17.70
C GLU A 119 -11.49 3.92 -16.35
N SER A 120 -12.18 3.50 -15.29
CA SER A 120 -11.95 4.04 -13.94
C SER A 120 -10.54 3.71 -13.43
N ILE A 121 -10.09 2.47 -13.61
CA ILE A 121 -8.75 2.06 -13.22
C ILE A 121 -7.67 2.82 -14.00
N ASN A 122 -7.87 3.00 -15.31
CA ASN A 122 -6.91 3.72 -16.13
C ASN A 122 -6.82 5.20 -15.76
N VAL A 123 -7.94 5.85 -15.39
CA VAL A 123 -7.94 7.24 -14.88
C VAL A 123 -7.15 7.34 -13.57
N ASP A 124 -7.34 6.39 -12.64
CA ASP A 124 -6.60 6.37 -11.38
C ASP A 124 -5.09 6.14 -11.62
N LYS A 125 -4.75 5.16 -12.46
CA LYS A 125 -3.34 4.87 -12.83
C LYS A 125 -2.68 6.09 -13.48
N GLU A 126 -3.37 6.75 -14.41
CA GLU A 126 -2.87 7.96 -15.06
C GLU A 126 -2.66 9.12 -14.06
N GLY A 127 -3.61 9.33 -13.15
CA GLY A 127 -3.44 10.32 -12.08
C GLY A 127 -2.23 10.03 -11.18
N MET A 128 -1.97 8.76 -10.89
CA MET A 128 -0.79 8.33 -10.15
C MET A 128 0.51 8.54 -10.97
N ARG A 129 0.49 8.27 -12.27
CA ARG A 129 1.61 8.54 -13.19
C ARG A 129 1.95 10.04 -13.21
N MET A 130 0.96 10.88 -13.40
CA MET A 130 1.13 12.34 -13.39
C MET A 130 1.75 12.83 -12.08
N ALA A 131 1.35 12.28 -10.93
CA ALA A 131 1.86 12.69 -9.63
C ALA A 131 3.35 12.35 -9.42
N ALA A 132 3.86 11.30 -10.04
CA ALA A 132 5.25 10.86 -9.90
C ALA A 132 6.14 11.24 -11.09
N SER A 133 5.61 11.21 -12.33
CA SER A 133 6.42 11.26 -13.56
C SER A 133 6.19 12.52 -14.41
N GLU A 134 5.19 13.36 -14.10
CA GLU A 134 4.98 14.60 -14.83
C GLU A 134 5.38 15.85 -14.05
N SER A 135 5.82 16.86 -14.80
CA SER A 135 6.19 18.16 -14.22
C SER A 135 5.00 18.80 -13.49
N GLY A 136 5.22 19.19 -12.24
CA GLY A 136 4.17 19.68 -11.34
C GLY A 136 3.59 18.59 -10.43
N GLY A 137 3.89 17.33 -10.67
CA GLY A 137 3.51 16.24 -9.78
C GLY A 137 4.22 16.32 -8.41
N THR A 138 3.55 15.88 -7.35
CA THR A 138 4.05 16.00 -5.97
C THR A 138 5.33 15.21 -5.71
N ALA A 139 5.59 14.14 -6.45
CA ALA A 139 6.82 13.34 -6.37
C ALA A 139 7.74 13.51 -7.59
N TYR A 140 7.39 14.37 -8.55
CA TYR A 140 8.14 14.57 -9.80
C TYR A 140 9.64 14.82 -9.56
N ASN A 141 9.99 15.69 -8.64
CA ASN A 141 11.40 16.03 -8.39
C ASN A 141 12.24 14.85 -7.91
N ILE A 142 11.61 13.83 -7.35
CA ILE A 142 12.24 12.61 -6.85
C ILE A 142 12.47 11.62 -8.01
N PHE A 143 11.51 11.54 -8.95
CA PHE A 143 11.51 10.55 -10.02
C PHE A 143 11.90 11.08 -11.40
N LYS A 144 12.04 12.41 -11.61
CA LYS A 144 12.32 13.03 -12.93
C LYS A 144 13.54 12.49 -13.67
N ASN A 145 14.51 11.93 -12.96
CA ASN A 145 15.72 11.31 -13.52
C ASN A 145 15.73 9.79 -13.36
N PHE A 146 14.59 9.19 -12.97
CA PHE A 146 14.45 7.75 -12.83
C PHE A 146 14.14 7.16 -14.21
N ASN A 147 14.92 6.16 -14.65
CA ASN A 147 14.84 5.63 -16.01
C ASN A 147 13.60 4.77 -16.29
N ILE A 148 12.80 4.48 -15.27
CA ILE A 148 11.57 3.70 -15.36
C ILE A 148 10.43 4.59 -14.94
N GLU A 149 9.35 4.62 -15.74
CA GLU A 149 8.19 5.44 -15.43
C GLU A 149 7.44 4.86 -14.23
N VAL A 150 7.18 5.71 -13.23
CA VAL A 150 6.57 5.35 -11.96
C VAL A 150 5.20 6.01 -11.85
N ALA A 151 4.22 5.26 -11.40
CA ALA A 151 2.95 5.79 -10.95
C ALA A 151 2.91 5.77 -9.41
N GLY A 152 2.62 6.90 -8.76
CA GLY A 152 2.66 6.96 -7.31
C GLY A 152 1.81 8.07 -6.70
N LYS A 153 1.68 8.05 -5.38
CA LYS A 153 0.92 9.05 -4.62
C LYS A 153 1.59 9.31 -3.27
N THR A 154 1.85 10.57 -3.00
CA THR A 154 2.29 11.04 -1.68
C THR A 154 1.13 11.15 -0.72
N GLY A 155 1.38 10.92 0.57
CA GLY A 155 0.42 11.14 1.64
C GLY A 155 1.11 11.72 2.88
N SER A 156 0.39 12.57 3.61
CA SER A 156 0.77 13.06 4.93
C SER A 156 -0.43 12.86 5.84
N ALA A 157 -0.36 11.87 6.72
CA ALA A 157 -1.47 11.49 7.58
C ALA A 157 -1.25 12.00 9.00
N GLU A 158 -2.20 12.79 9.52
CA GLU A 158 -2.17 13.23 10.90
C GLU A 158 -2.23 12.02 11.85
N ALA A 159 -1.32 11.99 12.82
CA ALA A 159 -1.17 10.88 13.79
C ALA A 159 -1.36 11.35 15.25
N GLY A 160 -2.02 12.49 15.44
CA GLY A 160 -2.25 13.09 16.74
C GLY A 160 -1.21 14.13 17.13
N LYS A 161 -0.94 14.24 18.45
CA LYS A 161 0.02 15.22 18.98
C LYS A 161 1.01 14.55 19.91
N ASP A 162 2.23 15.09 19.94
CA ASP A 162 3.24 14.71 20.93
C ASP A 162 2.91 15.28 22.33
N SER A 163 3.74 14.93 23.30
CA SER A 163 3.61 15.44 24.68
C SER A 163 3.78 16.96 24.84
N SER A 164 4.34 17.62 23.83
CA SER A 164 4.54 19.06 23.76
C SER A 164 3.43 19.78 22.98
N GLY A 165 2.48 19.04 22.43
CA GLY A 165 1.34 19.56 21.66
C GLY A 165 1.63 19.79 20.18
N ASN A 166 2.79 19.37 19.65
CA ASN A 166 3.10 19.44 18.22
C ASN A 166 2.36 18.35 17.45
N ASP A 167 1.93 18.65 16.23
CA ASP A 167 1.27 17.68 15.39
C ASP A 167 2.25 16.59 14.93
N LEU A 168 1.83 15.33 15.10
CA LEU A 168 2.54 14.16 14.59
C LEU A 168 1.95 13.83 13.21
N VAL A 169 2.82 13.65 12.22
CA VAL A 169 2.42 13.37 10.84
C VAL A 169 3.20 12.20 10.28
N ASN A 170 2.50 11.15 9.90
CA ASN A 170 3.10 10.01 9.21
C ASN A 170 3.26 10.33 7.72
N ALA A 171 4.48 10.16 7.22
CA ALA A 171 4.77 10.31 5.79
C ALA A 171 4.46 9.01 5.06
N TRP A 172 3.66 9.10 3.99
CA TRP A 172 3.29 7.98 3.14
C TRP A 172 3.69 8.22 1.70
N PHE A 173 4.15 7.17 1.08
CA PHE A 173 4.24 7.09 -0.37
C PHE A 173 3.87 5.69 -0.83
N VAL A 174 3.09 5.64 -1.91
CA VAL A 174 2.72 4.41 -2.58
C VAL A 174 3.03 4.54 -4.06
N CYS A 175 3.52 3.47 -4.67
CA CYS A 175 3.77 3.48 -6.11
C CYS A 175 3.76 2.07 -6.68
N PHE A 176 3.71 2.00 -7.99
CA PHE A 176 4.02 0.81 -8.77
C PHE A 176 4.88 1.18 -9.97
N ALA A 177 5.65 0.23 -10.43
CA ALA A 177 6.55 0.40 -11.58
C ALA A 177 6.79 -0.95 -12.29
N PRO A 178 7.10 -0.94 -13.62
CA PRO A 178 6.89 0.18 -14.55
C PRO A 178 5.41 0.55 -14.70
N TYR A 179 5.10 1.76 -15.14
CA TYR A 179 3.71 2.21 -15.31
C TYR A 179 2.91 1.34 -16.29
N GLU A 180 3.47 1.10 -17.48
CA GLU A 180 2.78 0.36 -18.55
C GLU A 180 2.61 -1.13 -18.21
N ASN A 181 3.59 -1.72 -17.57
CA ASN A 181 3.61 -3.15 -17.27
C ASN A 181 4.08 -3.40 -15.83
N PRO A 182 3.24 -3.18 -14.83
CA PRO A 182 3.65 -3.20 -13.43
C PRO A 182 4.23 -4.54 -12.98
N GLU A 183 5.43 -4.52 -12.41
CA GLU A 183 6.12 -5.68 -11.85
C GLU A 183 6.16 -5.64 -10.33
N VAL A 184 6.19 -4.44 -9.75
CA VAL A 184 6.32 -4.25 -8.32
C VAL A 184 5.46 -3.08 -7.85
N ALA A 185 4.82 -3.25 -6.69
CA ALA A 185 4.21 -2.18 -5.93
C ALA A 185 5.01 -1.96 -4.65
N VAL A 186 5.24 -0.69 -4.30
CA VAL A 186 5.99 -0.28 -3.10
C VAL A 186 5.11 0.61 -2.25
N VAL A 187 5.04 0.31 -0.96
CA VAL A 187 4.37 1.14 0.04
C VAL A 187 5.36 1.47 1.13
N VAL A 188 5.56 2.75 1.35
CA VAL A 188 6.44 3.27 2.42
C VAL A 188 5.62 4.10 3.37
N MET A 189 5.77 3.81 4.66
CA MET A 189 5.25 4.64 5.74
C MET A 189 6.39 4.93 6.71
N ILE A 190 6.60 6.22 6.98
CA ILE A 190 7.57 6.68 7.99
C ILE A 190 6.78 7.31 9.12
N GLU A 191 6.79 6.66 10.27
CA GLU A 191 6.12 7.16 11.46
C GLU A 191 6.75 8.48 11.89
N ASN A 192 5.92 9.50 12.10
CA ASN A 192 6.35 10.86 12.38
C ASN A 192 7.32 11.47 11.33
N GLY A 193 7.27 10.96 10.10
CA GLY A 193 8.15 11.38 9.02
C GLY A 193 7.80 12.72 8.36
N GLY A 194 6.70 13.35 8.74
CA GLY A 194 6.27 14.65 8.21
C GLY A 194 5.72 14.56 6.78
N HIS A 195 6.49 14.99 5.79
CA HIS A 195 6.03 15.04 4.40
C HIS A 195 6.23 13.73 3.62
N GLY A 196 5.26 13.36 2.80
CA GLY A 196 5.29 12.16 1.97
C GLY A 196 6.47 12.07 0.99
N ASN A 197 7.17 13.17 0.71
CA ASN A 197 8.35 13.18 -0.15
C ASN A 197 9.50 12.34 0.45
N TYR A 198 9.68 12.32 1.75
CA TYR A 198 10.70 11.46 2.38
C TYR A 198 10.40 9.97 2.15
N ALA A 199 9.12 9.60 2.24
CA ALA A 199 8.71 8.24 1.92
C ALA A 199 8.90 7.91 0.42
N ALA A 200 8.74 8.90 -0.47
CA ALA A 200 8.98 8.72 -1.91
C ALA A 200 10.47 8.52 -2.23
N GLU A 201 11.39 9.17 -1.50
CA GLU A 201 12.83 8.94 -1.65
C GLU A 201 13.20 7.50 -1.27
N VAL A 202 12.68 6.98 -0.16
CA VAL A 202 12.88 5.58 0.22
C VAL A 202 12.31 4.62 -0.83
N ALA A 203 11.11 4.91 -1.36
CA ALA A 203 10.52 4.08 -2.41
C ALA A 203 11.37 4.08 -3.69
N ARG A 204 11.94 5.24 -4.09
CA ARG A 204 12.87 5.33 -5.21
C ARG A 204 14.09 4.43 -5.00
N ASP A 205 14.67 4.44 -3.81
CA ASP A 205 15.85 3.62 -3.52
C ASP A 205 15.52 2.13 -3.54
N VAL A 206 14.33 1.73 -3.05
CA VAL A 206 13.82 0.35 -3.18
C VAL A 206 13.67 -0.05 -4.66
N LEU A 207 13.05 0.80 -5.48
CA LEU A 207 12.89 0.56 -6.92
C LEU A 207 14.25 0.50 -7.63
N THR A 208 15.19 1.38 -7.27
CA THR A 208 16.56 1.38 -7.79
C THR A 208 17.24 0.02 -7.56
N GLN A 209 17.11 -0.51 -6.35
CA GLN A 209 17.65 -1.83 -6.02
C GLN A 209 16.90 -2.97 -6.74
N TYR A 210 15.58 -2.91 -6.79
CA TYR A 210 14.74 -3.94 -7.42
C TYR A 210 15.07 -4.08 -8.92
N PHE A 211 15.22 -2.97 -9.64
CA PHE A 211 15.53 -2.95 -11.05
C PHE A 211 17.04 -3.02 -11.37
N GLY A 212 17.89 -3.20 -10.36
CA GLY A 212 19.33 -3.37 -10.54
C GLY A 212 20.05 -2.12 -11.07
N MET A 213 19.51 -0.93 -10.84
CA MET A 213 20.07 0.33 -11.35
C MET A 213 21.33 0.79 -10.58
N ASN A 214 21.63 0.20 -9.43
CA ASN A 214 22.84 0.49 -8.63
C ASN A 214 24.08 -0.29 -9.08
N GLN A 215 24.11 -0.85 -10.28
CA GLN A 215 25.28 -1.57 -10.79
C GLN A 215 26.38 -0.63 -11.34
N THR A 216 26.65 0.46 -10.65
CA THR A 216 27.87 1.22 -10.87
C THR A 216 28.47 1.53 -9.52
N THR A 217 29.66 0.99 -9.34
CA THR A 217 30.74 1.38 -8.45
C THR A 217 30.93 0.58 -7.18
N GLU A 218 32.13 0.03 -7.15
CA GLU A 218 33.04 -0.08 -6.01
C GLU A 218 32.37 -0.10 -4.65
N VAL A 219 32.23 -1.29 -4.12
CA VAL A 219 32.02 -1.49 -2.70
C VAL A 219 33.10 -0.66 -2.01
N ASP A 220 32.71 0.42 -1.38
CA ASP A 220 33.58 1.13 -0.45
C ASP A 220 33.91 0.17 0.68
N GLU A 221 35.07 -0.46 0.59
CA GLU A 221 35.58 -1.43 1.58
C GLU A 221 35.74 -0.82 2.98
N ASN A 222 35.47 0.48 3.13
CA ASN A 222 35.53 1.20 4.41
C ASN A 222 34.22 1.19 5.20
N LEU A 223 33.12 0.59 4.67
CA LEU A 223 31.91 0.30 5.48
C LEU A 223 32.06 -1.00 6.28
N ASN A 224 33.27 -1.29 6.74
CA ASN A 224 33.50 -2.35 7.72
C ASN A 224 33.01 -1.92 9.10
N ALA A 225 31.85 -2.48 9.44
CA ALA A 225 31.58 -3.00 10.77
C ALA A 225 31.76 -2.02 11.93
N THR A 226 30.73 -1.29 12.25
CA THR A 226 30.43 -1.08 13.66
C THR A 226 29.63 -2.29 14.14
N PRO A 227 30.16 -3.13 15.06
CA PRO A 227 29.37 -4.21 15.61
C PRO A 227 28.20 -3.62 16.39
N PHE A 228 27.01 -4.17 16.17
CA PHE A 228 25.89 -3.96 17.06
C PHE A 228 26.35 -4.41 18.44
N ILE A 229 26.40 -3.49 19.38
CA ILE A 229 26.68 -3.78 20.79
C ILE A 229 25.43 -4.45 21.35
N GLU A 230 25.66 -5.58 22.04
CA GLU A 230 24.71 -6.40 22.80
C GLU A 230 23.80 -5.60 23.74
#